data_01260f5ac85e5de2924b21d38cd2c449
#
_entry.id   01260f5ac85e5de2924b21d38cd2c449
#
_cell.length_a   1.000
_cell.length_b   1.000
_cell.length_c   1.000
_cell.angle_alpha   90.00
_cell.angle_beta   90.00
_cell.angle_gamma   90.00
#
_symmetry.space_group_name_H-M   'P 1'
#
loop_
_entity.id
_entity.type
_entity.pdbx_description
1 polymer ?
#
loop_
_entity_poly.entity_id
_entity_poly.type
_entity_poly.pdbx_seq_one_letter_code
_entity_poly.pdbx_strand_id
1 'polypeptide(L)'
;IANVILALSIGILVIVVAVPVLLIFLNSFWVDGQFNITDVVNILKQEETYEALLNSLFIASGVTVMSTIIGTFFAWLVTRTDLPYKGFMKVMFLVPFMLPSFIGALAWKMLLSPRSGYINQFFMDLGFDGPIFNIYSYAGIMAVETMYLFPFVFIQVCGALERMDPTLEESARISGASLFTITRKITIPLVMPSILSGALLIMLYSMAHFGTVAVLGVENGIFNIPTLIYERIHQSAGSFEAIRTG
;
A
#
# COMPACT_ATOMS: atom_id res chain seq x y z
N ILE A 1 33.31 -14.61 -17.74
CA ILE A 1 32.78 -14.80 -16.36
C ILE A 1 31.50 -13.95 -16.20
N ALA A 2 31.52 -12.62 -16.48
CA ALA A 2 30.37 -11.74 -16.31
C ALA A 2 29.13 -12.20 -17.09
N ASN A 3 29.29 -12.59 -18.36
CA ASN A 3 28.17 -13.07 -19.20
C ASN A 3 27.59 -14.40 -18.70
N VAL A 4 28.42 -15.27 -18.13
CA VAL A 4 27.96 -16.54 -17.53
C VAL A 4 27.15 -16.28 -16.26
N ILE A 5 27.63 -15.39 -15.39
CA ILE A 5 26.91 -15.00 -14.18
C ILE A 5 25.58 -14.34 -14.54
N LEU A 6 25.57 -13.44 -15.52
CA LEU A 6 24.36 -12.79 -16.01
C LEU A 6 23.34 -13.82 -16.56
N ALA A 7 23.80 -14.74 -17.40
CA ALA A 7 22.94 -15.78 -17.98
C ALA A 7 22.35 -16.70 -16.89
N LEU A 8 23.16 -17.11 -15.92
CA LEU A 8 22.69 -17.90 -14.77
C LEU A 8 21.67 -17.14 -13.93
N SER A 9 21.93 -15.86 -13.64
CA SER A 9 20.99 -15.02 -12.86
C SER A 9 19.65 -14.85 -13.58
N ILE A 10 19.67 -14.60 -14.88
CA ILE A 10 18.46 -14.51 -15.70
C ILE A 10 17.75 -15.87 -15.75
N GLY A 11 18.48 -16.97 -15.94
CA GLY A 11 17.91 -18.31 -15.95
C GLY A 11 17.21 -18.68 -14.63
N ILE A 12 17.81 -18.36 -13.50
CA ILE A 12 17.21 -18.56 -12.16
C ILE A 12 15.95 -17.70 -12.00
N LEU A 13 16.00 -16.42 -12.39
CA LEU A 13 14.85 -15.53 -12.33
C LEU A 13 13.68 -16.05 -13.18
N VAL A 14 13.94 -16.51 -14.40
CA VAL A 14 12.91 -17.09 -15.28
C VAL A 14 12.30 -18.32 -14.65
N ILE A 15 13.11 -19.25 -14.13
CA ILE A 15 12.61 -20.49 -13.53
C ILE A 15 11.80 -20.20 -12.25
N VAL A 16 12.31 -19.36 -11.37
CA VAL A 16 11.69 -19.13 -10.05
C VAL A 16 10.48 -18.20 -10.11
N VAL A 17 10.45 -17.26 -11.05
CA VAL A 17 9.38 -16.25 -11.13
C VAL A 17 8.47 -16.49 -12.35
N ALA A 18 9.02 -16.56 -13.56
CA ALA A 18 8.20 -16.61 -14.76
C ALA A 18 7.47 -17.95 -14.93
N VAL A 19 8.12 -19.08 -14.61
CA VAL A 19 7.49 -20.40 -14.75
C VAL A 19 6.28 -20.58 -13.83
N PRO A 20 6.35 -20.31 -12.50
CA PRO A 20 5.16 -20.40 -11.64
C PRO A 20 4.02 -19.47 -12.07
N VAL A 21 4.32 -18.22 -12.43
CA VAL A 21 3.31 -17.27 -12.90
C VAL A 21 2.65 -17.77 -14.19
N LEU A 22 3.43 -18.28 -15.13
CA LEU A 22 2.92 -18.81 -16.39
C LEU A 22 2.09 -20.09 -16.18
N LEU A 23 2.49 -20.96 -15.25
CA LEU A 23 1.71 -22.15 -14.89
C LEU A 23 0.38 -21.80 -14.24
N ILE A 24 0.35 -20.82 -13.32
CA ILE A 24 -0.90 -20.33 -12.72
C ILE A 24 -1.81 -19.78 -13.82
N PHE A 25 -1.27 -18.95 -14.71
CA PHE A 25 -2.03 -18.37 -15.82
C PHE A 25 -2.59 -19.45 -16.75
N LEU A 26 -1.77 -20.39 -17.19
CA LEU A 26 -2.21 -21.48 -18.06
C LEU A 26 -3.26 -22.37 -17.39
N ASN A 27 -3.04 -22.78 -16.13
CA ASN A 27 -3.99 -23.59 -15.39
C ASN A 27 -5.33 -22.88 -15.11
N SER A 28 -5.34 -21.55 -15.05
CA SER A 28 -6.60 -20.78 -14.92
C SER A 28 -7.53 -20.96 -16.12
N PHE A 29 -7.00 -21.28 -17.29
CA PHE A 29 -7.77 -21.50 -18.51
C PHE A 29 -7.92 -22.97 -18.90
N TRP A 30 -7.21 -23.87 -18.21
CA TRP A 30 -7.17 -25.30 -18.54
C TRP A 30 -7.79 -26.11 -17.40
N VAL A 31 -9.08 -26.44 -17.54
CA VAL A 31 -9.85 -27.20 -16.55
C VAL A 31 -10.17 -28.58 -17.15
N ASP A 32 -9.86 -29.66 -16.45
CA ASP A 32 -10.10 -31.04 -16.87
C ASP A 32 -9.57 -31.38 -18.27
N GLY A 33 -8.42 -30.79 -18.66
CA GLY A 33 -7.77 -31.02 -19.95
C GLY A 33 -8.41 -30.29 -21.13
N GLN A 34 -9.37 -29.39 -20.90
CA GLN A 34 -10.00 -28.56 -21.92
C GLN A 34 -9.80 -27.06 -21.64
N PHE A 35 -9.62 -26.28 -22.70
CA PHE A 35 -9.55 -24.84 -22.60
C PHE A 35 -10.94 -24.28 -22.30
N ASN A 36 -11.09 -23.66 -21.13
CA ASN A 36 -12.37 -23.13 -20.67
C ASN A 36 -12.20 -21.68 -20.18
N ILE A 37 -12.64 -20.74 -20.99
CA ILE A 37 -12.68 -19.31 -20.62
C ILE A 37 -13.98 -18.95 -19.85
N THR A 38 -14.98 -19.80 -19.95
CA THR A 38 -16.32 -19.53 -19.38
C THR A 38 -16.25 -19.47 -17.85
N ASP A 39 -15.45 -20.33 -17.22
CA ASP A 39 -15.30 -20.34 -15.75
C ASP A 39 -14.62 -19.07 -15.25
N VAL A 40 -13.59 -18.59 -15.97
CA VAL A 40 -12.95 -17.31 -15.64
C VAL A 40 -13.95 -16.16 -15.75
N VAL A 41 -14.74 -16.12 -16.81
CA VAL A 41 -15.79 -15.10 -16.99
C VAL A 41 -16.87 -15.19 -15.91
N ASN A 42 -17.28 -16.40 -15.53
CA ASN A 42 -18.26 -16.63 -14.48
C ASN A 42 -17.75 -16.17 -13.11
N ILE A 43 -16.49 -16.44 -12.78
CA ILE A 43 -15.85 -15.97 -11.52
C ILE A 43 -15.81 -14.43 -11.49
N LEU A 44 -15.44 -13.79 -12.61
CA LEU A 44 -15.39 -12.33 -12.70
C LEU A 44 -16.77 -11.67 -12.61
N LYS A 45 -17.84 -12.40 -12.97
CA LYS A 45 -19.23 -11.93 -12.87
C LYS A 45 -19.86 -12.16 -11.50
N GLN A 46 -19.21 -12.92 -10.60
CA GLN A 46 -19.73 -13.10 -9.24
C GLN A 46 -19.73 -11.76 -8.50
N GLU A 47 -20.81 -11.47 -7.83
CA GLU A 47 -21.01 -10.21 -7.08
C GLU A 47 -19.86 -9.98 -6.08
N GLU A 48 -19.47 -11.02 -5.34
CA GLU A 48 -18.37 -10.97 -4.38
C GLU A 48 -17.01 -10.60 -5.03
N THR A 49 -16.73 -11.12 -6.24
CA THR A 49 -15.50 -10.80 -6.97
C THR A 49 -15.51 -9.35 -7.44
N TYR A 50 -16.66 -8.88 -7.92
CA TYR A 50 -16.84 -7.50 -8.35
C TYR A 50 -16.72 -6.53 -7.17
N GLU A 51 -17.36 -6.83 -6.04
CA GLU A 51 -17.22 -6.04 -4.81
C GLU A 51 -15.78 -6.00 -4.30
N ALA A 52 -15.09 -7.15 -4.25
CA ALA A 52 -13.69 -7.20 -3.84
C ALA A 52 -12.77 -6.39 -4.78
N LEU A 53 -13.05 -6.38 -6.08
CA LEU A 53 -12.34 -5.54 -7.05
C LEU A 53 -12.57 -4.05 -6.79
N LEU A 54 -13.82 -3.65 -6.58
CA LEU A 54 -14.15 -2.26 -6.26
C LEU A 54 -13.52 -1.83 -4.94
N ASN A 55 -13.55 -2.69 -3.92
CA ASN A 55 -12.91 -2.44 -2.64
C ASN A 55 -11.39 -2.28 -2.79
N SER A 56 -10.75 -3.16 -3.58
CA SER A 56 -9.31 -3.04 -3.89
C SER A 56 -8.98 -1.71 -4.53
N LEU A 57 -9.75 -1.28 -5.54
CA LEU A 57 -9.55 -0.01 -6.23
C LEU A 57 -9.83 1.18 -5.31
N PHE A 58 -10.88 1.13 -4.51
CA PHE A 58 -11.25 2.20 -3.60
C PHE A 58 -10.21 2.40 -2.50
N ILE A 59 -9.81 1.31 -1.83
CA ILE A 59 -8.78 1.34 -0.79
C ILE A 59 -7.45 1.83 -1.39
N ALA A 60 -7.00 1.21 -2.50
CA ALA A 60 -5.75 1.57 -3.14
C ALA A 60 -5.71 3.03 -3.61
N SER A 61 -6.82 3.55 -4.15
CA SER A 61 -6.92 4.95 -4.56
C SER A 61 -6.81 5.90 -3.37
N GLY A 62 -7.54 5.61 -2.29
CA GLY A 62 -7.49 6.41 -1.07
C GLY A 62 -6.10 6.41 -0.43
N VAL A 63 -5.50 5.22 -0.28
CA VAL A 63 -4.13 5.06 0.24
C VAL A 63 -3.10 5.78 -0.64
N THR A 64 -3.24 5.68 -1.95
CA THR A 64 -2.32 6.36 -2.90
C THR A 64 -2.37 7.87 -2.73
N VAL A 65 -3.57 8.46 -2.67
CA VAL A 65 -3.73 9.90 -2.49
C VAL A 65 -3.16 10.36 -1.14
N MET A 66 -3.55 9.69 -0.05
CA MET A 66 -3.09 10.04 1.29
C MET A 66 -1.57 9.88 1.43
N SER A 67 -1.02 8.76 0.99
CA SER A 67 0.43 8.50 1.04
C SER A 67 1.23 9.46 0.17
N THR A 68 0.71 9.84 -1.00
CA THR A 68 1.37 10.81 -1.88
C THR A 68 1.43 12.18 -1.24
N ILE A 69 0.34 12.64 -0.63
CA ILE A 69 0.31 13.93 0.07
C ILE A 69 1.29 13.91 1.25
N ILE A 70 1.20 12.91 2.12
CA ILE A 70 2.02 12.79 3.33
C ILE A 70 3.50 12.61 2.97
N GLY A 71 3.81 11.70 2.05
CA GLY A 71 5.19 11.42 1.63
C GLY A 71 5.86 12.62 0.95
N THR A 72 5.14 13.31 0.06
CA THR A 72 5.63 14.54 -0.58
C THR A 72 5.82 15.66 0.45
N PHE A 73 4.89 15.83 1.37
CA PHE A 73 4.99 16.84 2.43
C PHE A 73 6.23 16.60 3.32
N PHE A 74 6.43 15.39 3.81
CA PHE A 74 7.59 15.06 4.64
C PHE A 74 8.90 15.14 3.86
N ALA A 75 8.92 14.73 2.59
CA ALA A 75 10.09 14.88 1.74
C ALA A 75 10.48 16.35 1.56
N TRP A 76 9.49 17.20 1.27
CA TRP A 76 9.71 18.66 1.17
C TRP A 76 10.19 19.24 2.51
N LEU A 77 9.55 18.84 3.62
CA LEU A 77 9.88 19.32 4.95
C LEU A 77 11.35 19.05 5.31
N VAL A 78 11.85 17.83 5.13
CA VAL A 78 13.25 17.48 5.49
C VAL A 78 14.29 17.99 4.50
N THR A 79 13.90 18.28 3.24
CA THR A 79 14.86 18.73 2.23
C THR A 79 14.91 20.26 2.06
N ARG A 80 13.79 20.96 2.31
CA ARG A 80 13.63 22.39 2.01
C ARG A 80 13.46 23.27 3.24
N THR A 81 13.44 22.72 4.45
CA THR A 81 13.39 23.50 5.68
C THR A 81 14.60 23.25 6.56
N ASP A 82 14.88 24.15 7.51
CA ASP A 82 16.01 24.04 8.44
C ASP A 82 15.62 23.28 9.71
N LEU A 83 15.05 22.08 9.53
CA LEU A 83 14.71 21.21 10.65
C LEU A 83 15.96 20.75 11.41
N PRO A 84 15.93 20.76 12.75
CA PRO A 84 16.97 20.12 13.54
C PRO A 84 16.93 18.58 13.31
N TYR A 85 18.09 17.95 13.34
CA TYR A 85 18.21 16.48 13.22
C TYR A 85 17.62 15.88 11.95
N LYS A 86 17.72 16.54 10.79
CA LYS A 86 17.19 16.06 9.49
C LYS A 86 17.49 14.59 9.19
N GLY A 87 18.73 14.16 9.45
CA GLY A 87 19.15 12.76 9.22
C GLY A 87 18.36 11.77 10.06
N PHE A 88 18.13 12.08 11.33
CA PHE A 88 17.33 11.25 12.22
C PHE A 88 15.86 11.21 11.77
N MET A 89 15.29 12.38 11.41
CA MET A 89 13.90 12.45 10.90
C MET A 89 13.70 11.60 9.63
N LYS A 90 14.67 11.64 8.70
CA LYS A 90 14.62 10.78 7.50
C LYS A 90 14.52 9.29 7.86
N VAL A 91 15.33 8.85 8.82
CA VAL A 91 15.29 7.46 9.27
C VAL A 91 13.97 7.14 9.96
N MET A 92 13.46 8.03 10.81
CA MET A 92 12.19 7.82 11.51
C MET A 92 11.00 7.68 10.56
N PHE A 93 10.97 8.44 9.46
CA PHE A 93 9.92 8.31 8.44
C PHE A 93 10.00 6.99 7.67
N LEU A 94 11.12 6.27 7.69
CA LEU A 94 11.27 4.97 7.05
C LEU A 94 10.93 3.79 7.99
N VAL A 95 10.92 4.00 9.31
CA VAL A 95 10.65 2.95 10.30
C VAL A 95 9.33 2.20 10.06
N PRO A 96 8.20 2.87 9.75
CA PRO A 96 6.95 2.17 9.52
C PRO A 96 7.03 1.15 8.38
N PHE A 97 7.78 1.45 7.33
CA PHE A 97 7.98 0.55 6.19
C PHE A 97 8.74 -0.73 6.55
N MET A 98 9.60 -0.70 7.58
CA MET A 98 10.39 -1.85 8.01
C MET A 98 9.57 -2.87 8.81
N LEU A 99 8.40 -2.48 9.32
CA LEU A 99 7.54 -3.35 10.10
C LEU A 99 6.61 -4.15 9.18
N PRO A 100 6.40 -5.46 9.43
CA PRO A 100 5.37 -6.21 8.72
C PRO A 100 3.99 -5.59 8.96
N SER A 101 3.29 -5.24 7.88
CA SER A 101 2.00 -4.54 7.93
C SER A 101 0.92 -5.30 8.71
N PHE A 102 0.95 -6.64 8.68
CA PHE A 102 0.08 -7.50 9.47
C PHE A 102 0.25 -7.26 10.99
N ILE A 103 1.49 -7.21 11.48
CA ILE A 103 1.79 -6.93 12.90
C ILE A 103 1.35 -5.53 13.27
N GLY A 104 1.59 -4.59 12.39
CA GLY A 104 1.15 -3.22 12.61
C GLY A 104 -0.37 -3.06 12.60
N ALA A 105 -1.07 -3.76 11.73
CA ALA A 105 -2.53 -3.77 11.74
C ALA A 105 -3.09 -4.33 13.06
N LEU A 106 -2.48 -5.39 13.62
CA LEU A 106 -2.82 -5.91 14.95
C LEU A 106 -2.59 -4.87 16.05
N ALA A 107 -1.46 -4.16 16.03
CA ALA A 107 -1.18 -3.10 17.00
C ALA A 107 -2.22 -1.97 16.92
N TRP A 108 -2.56 -1.51 15.71
CA TRP A 108 -3.61 -0.51 15.51
C TRP A 108 -5.00 -1.01 15.92
N LYS A 109 -5.31 -2.31 15.69
CA LYS A 109 -6.52 -2.96 16.20
C LYS A 109 -6.60 -2.86 17.72
N MET A 110 -5.49 -3.13 18.44
CA MET A 110 -5.44 -2.99 19.90
C MET A 110 -5.61 -1.54 20.37
N LEU A 111 -5.17 -0.57 19.60
CA LEU A 111 -5.27 0.86 19.97
C LEU A 111 -6.64 1.46 19.65
N LEU A 112 -7.22 1.15 18.48
CA LEU A 112 -8.37 1.87 17.93
C LEU A 112 -9.64 1.01 17.75
N SER A 113 -9.66 -0.24 18.29
CA SER A 113 -10.88 -1.05 18.31
C SER A 113 -12.01 -0.30 19.03
N PRO A 114 -13.24 -0.26 18.49
CA PRO A 114 -14.36 0.46 19.11
C PRO A 114 -14.71 -0.02 20.52
N ARG A 115 -14.61 -1.34 20.76
CA ARG A 115 -15.02 -1.94 22.06
C ARG A 115 -13.90 -2.04 23.08
N SER A 116 -12.68 -2.27 22.64
CA SER A 116 -11.55 -2.63 23.52
C SER A 116 -10.27 -1.84 23.24
N GLY A 117 -10.30 -0.87 22.32
CA GLY A 117 -9.13 -0.09 21.95
C GLY A 117 -8.72 0.90 23.05
N TYR A 118 -7.46 0.84 23.46
CA TYR A 118 -6.93 1.69 24.53
C TYR A 118 -7.19 3.19 24.32
N ILE A 119 -7.08 3.68 23.09
CA ILE A 119 -7.32 5.08 22.76
C ILE A 119 -8.82 5.41 22.91
N ASN A 120 -9.71 4.55 22.42
CA ASN A 120 -11.14 4.76 22.59
C ASN A 120 -11.57 4.70 24.07
N GLN A 121 -11.01 3.77 24.85
CA GLN A 121 -11.27 3.69 26.29
C GLN A 121 -10.81 4.97 26.99
N PHE A 122 -9.62 5.47 26.69
CA PHE A 122 -9.13 6.73 27.24
C PHE A 122 -10.09 7.92 26.98
N PHE A 123 -10.64 8.02 25.77
CA PHE A 123 -11.62 9.06 25.48
C PHE A 123 -12.95 8.85 26.18
N MET A 124 -13.43 7.60 26.31
CA MET A 124 -14.63 7.30 27.08
C MET A 124 -14.44 7.62 28.56
N ASP A 125 -13.28 7.38 29.14
CA ASP A 125 -12.94 7.74 30.52
C ASP A 125 -12.89 9.27 30.74
N LEU A 126 -12.62 10.03 29.68
CA LEU A 126 -12.71 11.51 29.69
C LEU A 126 -14.14 12.06 29.52
N GLY A 127 -15.16 11.15 29.40
CA GLY A 127 -16.57 11.55 29.35
C GLY A 127 -17.18 11.62 27.95
N PHE A 128 -16.55 11.03 26.93
CA PHE A 128 -17.15 10.91 25.60
C PHE A 128 -18.16 9.74 25.56
N ASP A 129 -19.34 9.98 24.94
CA ASP A 129 -20.43 9.01 24.82
C ASP A 129 -20.19 7.94 23.73
N GLY A 130 -19.08 7.19 23.81
CA GLY A 130 -18.79 6.10 22.89
C GLY A 130 -17.45 6.23 22.16
N PRO A 131 -17.13 5.25 21.28
CA PRO A 131 -15.85 5.22 20.59
C PRO A 131 -15.76 6.31 19.54
N ILE A 132 -14.66 7.07 19.54
CA ILE A 132 -14.37 8.11 18.54
C ILE A 132 -13.84 7.49 17.26
N PHE A 133 -13.05 6.41 17.37
CA PHE A 133 -12.40 5.77 16.24
C PHE A 133 -13.01 4.41 15.95
N ASN A 134 -13.24 4.11 14.68
CA ASN A 134 -13.58 2.78 14.21
C ASN A 134 -12.53 2.32 13.19
N ILE A 135 -11.60 1.49 13.66
CA ILE A 135 -10.50 0.96 12.84
C ILE A 135 -10.99 -0.03 11.77
N TYR A 136 -12.16 -0.64 11.98
CA TYR A 136 -12.75 -1.65 11.08
C TYR A 136 -13.54 -1.03 9.91
N SER A 137 -13.26 0.20 9.58
CA SER A 137 -13.85 0.93 8.45
C SER A 137 -12.86 1.06 7.29
N TYR A 138 -13.36 1.39 6.11
CA TYR A 138 -12.49 1.76 4.98
C TYR A 138 -11.49 2.85 5.35
N ALA A 139 -11.94 3.87 6.08
CA ALA A 139 -11.06 4.95 6.55
C ALA A 139 -9.97 4.44 7.50
N GLY A 140 -10.29 3.52 8.41
CA GLY A 140 -9.33 2.88 9.30
C GLY A 140 -8.30 2.05 8.54
N ILE A 141 -8.75 1.22 7.60
CA ILE A 141 -7.87 0.41 6.75
C ILE A 141 -6.94 1.32 5.94
N MET A 142 -7.49 2.34 5.27
CA MET A 142 -6.71 3.30 4.49
C MET A 142 -5.70 4.07 5.33
N ALA A 143 -6.08 4.51 6.55
CA ALA A 143 -5.19 5.22 7.46
C ALA A 143 -4.00 4.36 7.88
N VAL A 144 -4.25 3.12 8.30
CA VAL A 144 -3.20 2.19 8.69
C VAL A 144 -2.28 1.88 7.52
N GLU A 145 -2.83 1.55 6.36
CA GLU A 145 -2.06 1.20 5.18
C GLU A 145 -1.22 2.38 4.67
N THR A 146 -1.76 3.59 4.73
CA THR A 146 -1.05 4.83 4.41
C THR A 146 0.22 5.00 5.25
N MET A 147 0.16 4.67 6.55
CA MET A 147 1.32 4.79 7.45
C MET A 147 2.47 3.86 7.05
N TYR A 148 2.19 2.74 6.39
CA TYR A 148 3.22 1.82 5.89
C TYR A 148 3.70 2.18 4.48
N LEU A 149 2.89 2.85 3.67
CA LEU A 149 3.18 3.06 2.25
C LEU A 149 3.68 4.47 1.91
N PHE A 150 3.40 5.50 2.72
CA PHE A 150 3.91 6.85 2.44
C PHE A 150 5.45 6.92 2.27
N PRO A 151 6.27 6.06 2.93
CA PRO A 151 7.72 6.10 2.75
C PRO A 151 8.17 5.83 1.31
N PHE A 152 7.37 5.14 0.48
CA PHE A 152 7.71 4.93 -0.93
C PHE A 152 7.78 6.26 -1.70
N VAL A 153 6.76 7.12 -1.56
CA VAL A 153 6.78 8.46 -2.17
C VAL A 153 7.84 9.32 -1.49
N PHE A 154 7.94 9.25 -0.18
CA PHE A 154 8.93 10.01 0.59
C PHE A 154 10.35 9.80 0.07
N ILE A 155 10.80 8.55 -0.12
CA ILE A 155 12.15 8.23 -0.62
C ILE A 155 12.36 8.80 -2.03
N GLN A 156 11.38 8.60 -2.92
CA GLN A 156 11.50 9.02 -4.31
C GLN A 156 11.55 10.53 -4.45
N VAL A 157 10.68 11.23 -3.71
CA VAL A 157 10.62 12.69 -3.73
C VAL A 157 11.83 13.31 -3.03
N CYS A 158 12.30 12.75 -1.90
CA CYS A 158 13.55 13.17 -1.27
C CYS A 158 14.72 13.09 -2.26
N GLY A 159 14.89 11.94 -2.92
CA GLY A 159 15.96 11.76 -3.89
C GLY A 159 15.86 12.69 -5.10
N ALA A 160 14.67 13.07 -5.52
CA ALA A 160 14.45 14.05 -6.58
C ALA A 160 14.79 15.47 -6.12
N LEU A 161 14.31 15.86 -4.94
CA LEU A 161 14.58 17.17 -4.35
C LEU A 161 16.08 17.40 -4.06
N GLU A 162 16.80 16.36 -3.63
CA GLU A 162 18.23 16.43 -3.34
C GLU A 162 19.09 16.58 -4.61
N ARG A 163 18.60 16.07 -5.75
CA ARG A 163 19.29 16.20 -7.06
C ARG A 163 18.89 17.45 -7.84
N MET A 164 17.84 18.14 -7.41
CA MET A 164 17.38 19.36 -8.06
C MET A 164 18.37 20.50 -7.82
N ASP A 165 18.73 21.23 -8.87
CA ASP A 165 19.62 22.39 -8.77
C ASP A 165 18.98 23.49 -7.91
N PRO A 166 19.58 23.85 -6.77
CA PRO A 166 19.05 24.86 -5.87
C PRO A 166 19.02 26.26 -6.47
N THR A 167 19.85 26.54 -7.51
CA THR A 167 19.92 27.84 -8.16
C THR A 167 18.59 28.29 -8.79
N LEU A 168 17.73 27.31 -9.17
CA LEU A 168 16.39 27.59 -9.71
C LEU A 168 15.48 28.24 -8.65
N GLU A 169 15.51 27.71 -7.42
CA GLU A 169 14.74 28.25 -6.31
C GLU A 169 15.32 29.59 -5.80
N GLU A 170 16.66 29.69 -5.75
CA GLU A 170 17.38 30.91 -5.34
C GLU A 170 17.13 32.08 -6.31
N SER A 171 17.19 31.85 -7.60
CA SER A 171 16.92 32.86 -8.64
C SER A 171 15.49 33.39 -8.53
N ALA A 172 14.52 32.51 -8.28
CA ALA A 172 13.13 32.92 -8.07
C ALA A 172 12.96 33.72 -6.78
N ARG A 173 13.70 33.38 -5.71
CA ARG A 173 13.69 34.12 -4.44
C ARG A 173 14.29 35.52 -4.62
N ILE A 174 15.40 35.66 -5.33
CA ILE A 174 16.00 36.95 -5.68
C ILE A 174 15.02 37.81 -6.49
N SER A 175 14.21 37.21 -7.35
CA SER A 175 13.16 37.86 -8.11
C SER A 175 11.92 38.25 -7.28
N GLY A 176 11.94 38.03 -5.96
CA GLY A 176 10.87 38.39 -5.04
C GLY A 176 9.72 37.37 -4.92
N ALA A 177 9.87 36.16 -5.46
CA ALA A 177 8.84 35.12 -5.33
C ALA A 177 8.76 34.59 -3.89
N SER A 178 7.52 34.43 -3.39
CA SER A 178 7.29 33.83 -2.08
C SER A 178 7.62 32.34 -2.07
N LEU A 179 7.94 31.77 -0.91
CA LEU A 179 8.23 30.33 -0.74
C LEU A 179 7.11 29.45 -1.31
N PHE A 180 5.86 29.82 -1.07
CA PHE A 180 4.70 29.09 -1.62
C PHE A 180 4.67 29.11 -3.14
N THR A 181 4.98 30.26 -3.74
CA THR A 181 5.04 30.41 -5.21
C THR A 181 6.17 29.57 -5.81
N ILE A 182 7.34 29.57 -5.18
CA ILE A 182 8.48 28.75 -5.60
C ILE A 182 8.11 27.26 -5.51
N THR A 183 7.61 26.81 -4.37
CA THR A 183 7.22 25.41 -4.18
C THR A 183 6.20 24.97 -5.20
N ARG A 184 5.14 25.76 -5.43
CA ARG A 184 4.05 25.39 -6.34
C ARG A 184 4.41 25.46 -7.82
N LYS A 185 5.21 26.46 -8.23
CA LYS A 185 5.49 26.72 -9.65
C LYS A 185 6.83 26.16 -10.14
N ILE A 186 7.76 25.86 -9.24
CA ILE A 186 9.10 25.37 -9.60
C ILE A 186 9.32 23.99 -8.99
N THR A 187 9.31 23.89 -7.65
CA THR A 187 9.70 22.67 -6.94
C THR A 187 8.78 21.50 -7.26
N ILE A 188 7.45 21.63 -7.05
CA ILE A 188 6.49 20.54 -7.30
C ILE A 188 6.48 20.09 -8.75
N PRO A 189 6.41 20.97 -9.77
CA PRO A 189 6.45 20.54 -11.18
C PRO A 189 7.73 19.80 -11.57
N LEU A 190 8.89 20.22 -11.06
CA LEU A 190 10.15 19.54 -11.36
C LEU A 190 10.26 18.15 -10.74
N VAL A 191 9.70 17.93 -9.56
CA VAL A 191 9.70 16.62 -8.90
C VAL A 191 8.44 15.79 -9.22
N MET A 192 7.50 16.32 -9.99
CA MET A 192 6.24 15.64 -10.35
C MET A 192 6.45 14.23 -10.93
N PRO A 193 7.42 13.97 -11.82
CA PRO A 193 7.67 12.61 -12.30
C PRO A 193 7.97 11.63 -11.16
N SER A 194 8.72 12.05 -10.14
CA SER A 194 9.03 11.21 -8.97
C SER A 194 7.83 11.03 -8.06
N ILE A 195 6.99 12.06 -7.90
CA ILE A 195 5.72 11.96 -7.16
C ILE A 195 4.81 10.94 -7.84
N LEU A 196 4.61 11.05 -9.16
CA LEU A 196 3.75 10.14 -9.93
C LEU A 196 4.29 8.70 -9.94
N SER A 197 5.61 8.54 -10.06
CA SER A 197 6.24 7.21 -9.97
C SER A 197 6.00 6.56 -8.62
N GLY A 198 6.18 7.31 -7.53
CA GLY A 198 5.88 6.83 -6.18
C GLY A 198 4.39 6.50 -5.97
N ALA A 199 3.50 7.35 -6.48
CA ALA A 199 2.06 7.14 -6.42
C ALA A 199 1.64 5.86 -7.18
N LEU A 200 2.17 5.62 -8.38
CA LEU A 200 1.93 4.40 -9.14
C LEU A 200 2.39 3.15 -8.39
N LEU A 201 3.57 3.19 -7.77
CA LEU A 201 4.07 2.07 -6.97
C LEU A 201 3.16 1.80 -5.78
N ILE A 202 2.68 2.83 -5.07
CA ILE A 202 1.74 2.66 -3.97
C ILE A 202 0.43 2.06 -4.46
N MET A 203 -0.11 2.55 -5.56
CA MET A 203 -1.35 2.03 -6.14
C MET A 203 -1.25 0.52 -6.41
N LEU A 204 -0.19 0.09 -7.09
CA LEU A 204 0.04 -1.33 -7.40
C LEU A 204 0.26 -2.17 -6.14
N TYR A 205 1.03 -1.64 -5.19
CA TYR A 205 1.32 -2.35 -3.93
C TYR A 205 0.07 -2.49 -3.06
N SER A 206 -0.73 -1.43 -2.93
CA SER A 206 -1.97 -1.44 -2.15
C SER A 206 -3.03 -2.36 -2.75
N MET A 207 -3.16 -2.42 -4.08
CA MET A 207 -4.05 -3.39 -4.74
C MET A 207 -3.68 -4.86 -4.44
N ALA A 208 -2.39 -5.14 -4.27
CA ALA A 208 -1.88 -6.48 -3.95
C ALA A 208 -1.76 -6.72 -2.43
N HIS A 209 -2.09 -5.72 -1.61
CA HIS A 209 -1.85 -5.78 -0.17
C HIS A 209 -2.88 -6.66 0.54
N PHE A 210 -2.38 -7.66 1.27
CA PHE A 210 -3.18 -8.62 2.01
C PHE A 210 -3.30 -8.25 3.50
N GLY A 211 -2.17 -7.95 4.16
CA GLY A 211 -2.03 -7.98 5.62
C GLY A 211 -3.00 -7.08 6.40
N THR A 212 -3.16 -5.83 6.01
CA THR A 212 -4.03 -4.87 6.71
C THR A 212 -5.50 -5.23 6.54
N VAL A 213 -5.93 -5.57 5.31
CA VAL A 213 -7.32 -5.91 5.03
C VAL A 213 -7.71 -7.23 5.69
N ALA A 214 -6.80 -8.21 5.74
CA ALA A 214 -7.04 -9.48 6.43
C ALA A 214 -7.33 -9.30 7.93
N VAL A 215 -6.63 -8.36 8.58
CA VAL A 215 -6.79 -8.11 10.04
C VAL A 215 -7.97 -7.19 10.36
N LEU A 216 -8.20 -6.16 9.55
CA LEU A 216 -9.14 -5.09 9.86
C LEU A 216 -10.43 -5.16 9.04
N GLY A 217 -10.39 -5.76 7.84
CA GLY A 217 -11.51 -5.78 6.92
C GLY A 217 -12.35 -7.04 6.99
N VAL A 218 -11.73 -8.21 6.95
CA VAL A 218 -12.41 -9.52 6.77
C VAL A 218 -13.48 -9.77 7.83
N GLU A 219 -13.19 -9.51 9.11
CA GLU A 219 -14.16 -9.66 10.21
C GLU A 219 -15.42 -8.78 10.05
N ASN A 220 -15.35 -7.75 9.21
CA ASN A 220 -16.43 -6.80 8.96
C ASN A 220 -16.98 -6.87 7.52
N GLY A 221 -16.67 -7.94 6.79
CA GLY A 221 -17.17 -8.18 5.44
C GLY A 221 -16.48 -7.32 4.37
N ILE A 222 -15.38 -6.63 4.69
CA ILE A 222 -14.62 -5.86 3.71
C ILE A 222 -13.51 -6.76 3.15
N PHE A 223 -13.71 -7.23 1.92
CA PHE A 223 -12.73 -8.04 1.19
C PHE A 223 -12.11 -7.21 0.06
N ASN A 224 -10.81 -7.35 -0.12
CA ASN A 224 -10.11 -7.02 -1.36
C ASN A 224 -9.78 -8.31 -2.13
N ILE A 225 -9.27 -8.20 -3.36
CA ILE A 225 -8.97 -9.39 -4.19
C ILE A 225 -8.06 -10.39 -3.46
N PRO A 226 -6.90 -10.01 -2.86
CA PRO A 226 -6.06 -10.96 -2.15
C PRO A 226 -6.75 -11.68 -0.97
N THR A 227 -7.57 -10.98 -0.19
CA THR A 227 -8.29 -11.60 0.94
C THR A 227 -9.43 -12.48 0.49
N LEU A 228 -10.13 -12.14 -0.58
CA LEU A 228 -11.15 -13.00 -1.18
C LEU A 228 -10.55 -14.31 -1.71
N ILE A 229 -9.40 -14.24 -2.42
CA ILE A 229 -8.68 -15.43 -2.89
C ILE A 229 -8.30 -16.32 -1.70
N TYR A 230 -7.74 -15.74 -0.65
CA TYR A 230 -7.35 -16.46 0.55
C TYR A 230 -8.56 -17.18 1.20
N GLU A 231 -9.67 -16.48 1.36
CA GLU A 231 -10.90 -17.03 1.94
C GLU A 231 -11.44 -18.21 1.12
N ARG A 232 -11.48 -18.08 -0.20
CA ARG A 232 -11.94 -19.13 -1.12
C ARG A 232 -11.05 -20.39 -1.07
N ILE A 233 -9.74 -20.23 -0.98
CA ILE A 233 -8.81 -21.35 -0.84
C ILE A 233 -9.05 -22.08 0.50
N HIS A 234 -9.27 -21.36 1.60
CA HIS A 234 -9.51 -21.97 2.90
C HIS A 234 -10.86 -22.70 2.98
N GLN A 235 -11.92 -22.14 2.40
CA GLN A 235 -13.22 -22.79 2.32
C GLN A 235 -13.16 -24.08 1.49
N SER A 236 -12.44 -24.07 0.37
CA SER A 236 -12.26 -25.28 -0.46
C SER A 236 -11.40 -26.33 0.24
N ALA A 237 -10.34 -25.96 0.93
CA ALA A 237 -9.52 -26.87 1.71
C ALA A 237 -10.29 -27.55 2.85
N GLY A 238 -11.12 -26.78 3.56
CA GLY A 238 -12.00 -27.32 4.61
C GLY A 238 -13.04 -28.32 4.09
N SER A 239 -13.57 -28.11 2.88
CA SER A 239 -14.48 -29.06 2.24
C SER A 239 -13.79 -30.36 1.84
N PHE A 240 -12.53 -30.31 1.40
CA PHE A 240 -11.72 -31.52 1.10
C PHE A 240 -11.40 -32.33 2.36
N GLU A 241 -11.08 -31.68 3.48
CA GLU A 241 -10.87 -32.40 4.76
C GLU A 241 -12.16 -33.01 5.28
N ALA A 242 -13.31 -32.35 5.19
CA ALA A 242 -14.61 -32.89 5.58
C ALA A 242 -15.00 -34.14 4.77
N ILE A 243 -14.69 -34.17 3.46
CA ILE A 243 -14.92 -35.35 2.60
C ILE A 243 -13.97 -36.52 2.94
N ARG A 244 -12.76 -36.21 3.44
CA ARG A 244 -11.76 -37.24 3.77
C ARG A 244 -11.96 -37.87 5.15
N THR A 245 -12.67 -37.19 6.07
CA THR A 245 -12.88 -37.64 7.45
C THR A 245 -14.28 -38.20 7.71
N GLY A 246 -15.22 -38.12 6.78
CA GLY A 246 -16.55 -38.71 6.79
C GLY A 246 -16.63 -39.97 5.95
#